data_4c36960291e24293060bd6cc89406e4c
#
_entry.id   4c36960291e24293060bd6cc89406e4c
#
_cell.length_a   1.000
_cell.length_b   1.000
_cell.length_c   1.000
_cell.angle_alpha   90.00
_cell.angle_beta   90.00
_cell.angle_gamma   90.00
#
_symmetry.space_group_name_H-M   'P 1'
#
loop_
_entity.id
_entity.type
_entity.pdbx_description
1 polymer ?
#
loop_
_entity_poly.entity_id
_entity_poly.type
_entity_poly.pdbx_seq_one_letter_code
_entity_poly.pdbx_strand_id
1 'polypeptide(L)'
;AAFQLAEQNVSGLGRAYAGDAIIADNASVVAKNAAAMSLIDKPMISVGAVNIASQVDFSNIRYTPPSSTTQEIGDTGLDNNTFIPNAHVVYPLEGTDWTLGATVHSNFGTDVEFEDSFEAPIFGGKTYLSSINTGFSAAYQLNEAWSLGGGIDIIYGEGEISRTPNSANPLRIDADGIGLGFNLGVAYVVDENNRFGLSYRYSPELTAEGDVYAWEQGKTDSVDIPLPDILE
;
A
#
# COMPACT_ATOMS: atom_id res chain seq x y z
N ALA A 1 -1.34 1.39 -10.51
CA ALA A 1 -0.18 2.08 -9.97
C ALA A 1 0.85 1.04 -9.55
N ALA A 2 2.12 1.34 -9.66
CA ALA A 2 3.18 0.44 -9.24
C ALA A 2 3.07 0.18 -7.74
N PHE A 3 3.21 -1.07 -7.32
CA PHE A 3 3.25 -1.56 -5.94
C PHE A 3 2.07 -1.16 -5.03
N GLN A 4 0.93 -0.72 -5.58
CA GLN A 4 -0.29 -0.50 -4.81
C GLN A 4 -0.91 -1.84 -4.38
N LEU A 5 -1.28 -1.94 -3.11
CA LEU A 5 -1.97 -3.09 -2.53
C LEU A 5 -3.47 -2.80 -2.44
N ALA A 6 -4.30 -3.79 -2.77
CA ALA A 6 -5.73 -3.77 -2.56
C ALA A 6 -6.14 -4.43 -1.23
N GLU A 7 -5.20 -5.17 -0.62
CA GLU A 7 -5.38 -6.09 0.49
C GLU A 7 -5.50 -5.39 1.86
N GLN A 8 -6.19 -4.26 1.92
CA GLN A 8 -6.40 -3.47 3.14
C GLN A 8 -7.47 -4.05 4.06
N ASN A 9 -8.23 -5.04 3.59
CA ASN A 9 -9.21 -5.75 4.39
C ASN A 9 -9.45 -7.17 3.88
N VAL A 10 -9.86 -8.07 4.78
CA VAL A 10 -10.11 -9.47 4.47
C VAL A 10 -11.49 -9.68 3.83
N SER A 11 -12.50 -8.92 4.23
CA SER A 11 -13.87 -9.10 3.71
C SER A 11 -13.99 -8.60 2.26
N GLY A 12 -13.26 -7.57 1.88
CA GLY A 12 -13.16 -7.11 0.49
C GLY A 12 -12.58 -8.16 -0.44
N LEU A 13 -11.64 -8.97 0.03
CA LEU A 13 -11.02 -10.03 -0.77
C LEU A 13 -12.06 -10.99 -1.36
N GLY A 14 -13.08 -11.37 -0.57
CA GLY A 14 -14.16 -12.26 -1.03
C GLY A 14 -15.04 -11.67 -2.14
N ARG A 15 -15.01 -10.34 -2.31
CA ARG A 15 -15.72 -9.60 -3.37
C ARG A 15 -14.76 -9.11 -4.47
N ALA A 16 -13.48 -9.50 -4.43
CA ALA A 16 -12.44 -8.91 -5.25
C ALA A 16 -12.41 -7.35 -5.13
N TYR A 17 -12.69 -6.85 -3.93
CA TYR A 17 -12.78 -5.44 -3.55
C TYR A 17 -13.87 -4.63 -4.26
N ALA A 18 -14.81 -5.29 -4.96
CA ALA A 18 -15.92 -4.62 -5.59
C ALA A 18 -16.84 -3.94 -4.57
N GLY A 19 -17.11 -2.65 -4.77
CA GLY A 19 -17.98 -1.85 -3.92
C GLY A 19 -17.37 -1.44 -2.57
N ASP A 20 -16.06 -1.57 -2.37
CA ASP A 20 -15.40 -1.26 -1.10
C ASP A 20 -15.54 0.22 -0.69
N ALA A 21 -15.75 1.14 -1.64
CA ALA A 21 -16.00 2.55 -1.36
C ALA A 21 -17.37 2.83 -0.70
N ILE A 22 -18.29 1.83 -0.62
CA ILE A 22 -19.63 2.05 -0.08
C ILE A 22 -20.18 0.88 0.76
N ILE A 23 -19.60 -0.32 0.64
CA ILE A 23 -20.03 -1.47 1.45
C ILE A 23 -19.45 -1.33 2.85
N ALA A 24 -20.32 -1.07 3.83
CA ALA A 24 -20.00 -0.88 5.23
C ALA A 24 -20.45 -2.07 6.09
N ASP A 25 -20.07 -3.28 5.71
CA ASP A 25 -20.37 -4.52 6.43
C ASP A 25 -19.46 -4.74 7.65
N ASN A 26 -18.37 -4.00 7.74
CA ASN A 26 -17.43 -4.02 8.87
C ASN A 26 -16.62 -2.71 8.95
N ALA A 27 -15.80 -2.56 9.99
CA ALA A 27 -15.05 -1.34 10.26
C ALA A 27 -13.99 -0.99 9.19
N SER A 28 -13.61 -1.92 8.31
CA SER A 28 -12.57 -1.66 7.32
C SER A 28 -12.98 -0.65 6.25
N VAL A 29 -14.26 -0.30 6.15
CA VAL A 29 -14.74 0.77 5.27
C VAL A 29 -14.04 2.11 5.53
N VAL A 30 -13.55 2.37 6.76
CA VAL A 30 -12.78 3.57 7.10
C VAL A 30 -11.51 3.71 6.27
N ALA A 31 -10.88 2.60 5.90
CA ALA A 31 -9.69 2.58 5.05
C ALA A 31 -10.02 2.88 3.58
N LYS A 32 -11.27 2.72 3.17
CA LYS A 32 -11.73 2.88 1.79
C LYS A 32 -12.44 4.22 1.58
N ASN A 33 -13.47 4.49 2.35
CA ASN A 33 -14.24 5.71 2.28
C ASN A 33 -14.71 6.15 3.67
N ALA A 34 -14.14 7.22 4.18
CA ALA A 34 -14.50 7.76 5.48
C ALA A 34 -16.00 8.09 5.58
N ALA A 35 -16.64 8.60 4.51
CA ALA A 35 -18.06 8.95 4.53
C ALA A 35 -18.96 7.73 4.76
N ALA A 36 -18.58 6.57 4.25
CA ALA A 36 -19.37 5.36 4.38
C ALA A 36 -19.37 4.77 5.81
N MET A 37 -18.52 5.28 6.70
CA MET A 37 -18.60 4.94 8.13
C MET A 37 -19.95 5.32 8.75
N SER A 38 -20.62 6.34 8.24
CA SER A 38 -21.95 6.76 8.70
C SER A 38 -23.04 5.71 8.54
N LEU A 39 -22.78 4.67 7.73
CA LEU A 39 -23.69 3.54 7.53
C LEU A 39 -23.58 2.46 8.63
N ILE A 40 -22.66 2.65 9.58
CA ILE A 40 -22.43 1.74 10.70
C ILE A 40 -23.11 2.31 11.94
N ASP A 41 -24.08 1.57 12.48
CA ASP A 41 -24.92 2.02 13.59
C ASP A 41 -24.32 1.78 14.98
N LYS A 42 -23.26 0.97 15.08
CA LYS A 42 -22.70 0.51 16.36
C LYS A 42 -21.18 0.59 16.34
N PRO A 43 -20.54 0.78 17.49
CA PRO A 43 -19.09 0.64 17.59
C PRO A 43 -18.64 -0.71 17.03
N MET A 44 -17.65 -0.67 16.13
CA MET A 44 -17.19 -1.84 15.42
C MET A 44 -15.67 -1.84 15.34
N ILE A 45 -15.08 -3.02 15.52
CA ILE A 45 -13.66 -3.27 15.37
C ILE A 45 -13.51 -4.41 14.37
N SER A 46 -12.60 -4.24 13.42
CA SER A 46 -12.20 -5.28 12.48
C SER A 46 -10.69 -5.45 12.52
N VAL A 47 -10.23 -6.68 12.68
CA VAL A 47 -8.82 -7.05 12.65
C VAL A 47 -8.66 -8.19 11.67
N GLY A 48 -7.66 -8.11 10.83
CA GLY A 48 -7.42 -9.13 9.83
C GLY A 48 -5.96 -9.15 9.38
N ALA A 49 -5.68 -10.13 8.55
CA ALA A 49 -4.42 -10.24 7.87
C ALA A 49 -4.63 -10.98 6.54
N VAL A 50 -3.93 -10.54 5.53
CA VAL A 50 -3.88 -11.20 4.22
C VAL A 50 -2.49 -11.72 4.00
N ASN A 51 -2.37 -12.93 3.50
CA ASN A 51 -1.13 -13.53 3.08
C ASN A 51 -1.11 -13.59 1.56
N ILE A 52 -0.13 -12.93 0.95
CA ILE A 52 0.09 -12.97 -0.50
C ILE A 52 1.25 -13.92 -0.77
N ALA A 53 0.95 -15.08 -1.35
CA ALA A 53 1.95 -16.00 -1.87
C ALA A 53 2.06 -15.76 -3.38
N SER A 54 3.15 -15.15 -3.81
CA SER A 54 3.41 -14.88 -5.23
C SER A 54 4.48 -15.81 -5.76
N GLN A 55 4.25 -16.34 -6.96
CA GLN A 55 5.23 -17.12 -7.71
C GLN A 55 5.34 -16.53 -9.11
N VAL A 56 6.55 -16.15 -9.48
CA VAL A 56 6.84 -15.59 -10.81
C VAL A 56 8.00 -16.32 -11.43
N ASP A 57 7.76 -16.96 -12.57
CA ASP A 57 8.78 -17.68 -13.31
C ASP A 57 9.23 -16.86 -14.54
N PHE A 58 10.53 -16.69 -14.68
CA PHE A 58 11.16 -16.04 -15.82
C PHE A 58 11.83 -17.10 -16.69
N SER A 59 11.50 -17.11 -17.99
CA SER A 59 12.07 -18.03 -18.95
C SER A 59 12.53 -17.31 -20.22
N ASN A 60 13.42 -17.93 -20.98
CA ASN A 60 14.01 -17.36 -22.20
C ASN A 60 14.67 -16.00 -21.97
N ILE A 61 15.37 -15.85 -20.86
CA ILE A 61 15.99 -14.59 -20.47
C ILE A 61 17.21 -14.34 -21.36
N ARG A 62 17.29 -13.12 -21.91
CA ARG A 62 18.44 -12.66 -22.69
C ARG A 62 19.05 -11.43 -22.05
N TYR A 63 20.33 -11.50 -21.78
CA TYR A 63 21.09 -10.43 -21.20
C TYR A 63 22.20 -9.95 -22.14
N THR A 64 22.28 -8.65 -22.35
CA THR A 64 23.36 -8.04 -23.14
C THR A 64 24.19 -7.14 -22.22
N PRO A 65 25.34 -7.63 -21.71
CA PRO A 65 26.24 -6.81 -20.93
C PRO A 65 26.77 -5.63 -21.73
N PRO A 66 27.13 -4.49 -21.07
CA PRO A 66 27.79 -3.38 -21.76
C PRO A 66 29.05 -3.87 -22.51
N SER A 67 29.15 -3.54 -23.79
CA SER A 67 30.29 -3.89 -24.67
C SER A 67 30.48 -5.39 -24.90
N SER A 68 29.43 -6.22 -24.80
CA SER A 68 29.49 -7.66 -25.04
C SER A 68 28.32 -8.12 -25.94
N THR A 69 28.35 -9.40 -26.31
CA THR A 69 27.27 -10.05 -27.05
C THR A 69 26.14 -10.47 -26.13
N THR A 70 24.92 -10.56 -26.70
CA THR A 70 23.76 -11.10 -25.98
C THR A 70 24.02 -12.55 -25.58
N GLN A 71 23.73 -12.85 -24.33
CA GLN A 71 23.82 -14.19 -23.73
C GLN A 71 22.41 -14.66 -23.37
N GLU A 72 22.14 -15.95 -23.56
CA GLU A 72 20.98 -16.60 -22.97
C GLU A 72 21.39 -17.04 -21.56
N ILE A 73 20.59 -16.63 -20.55
CA ILE A 73 20.80 -17.01 -19.15
C ILE A 73 19.69 -17.97 -18.71
N GLY A 74 19.98 -18.76 -17.71
CA GLY A 74 19.07 -19.78 -17.21
C GLY A 74 17.73 -19.21 -16.74
N ASP A 75 16.71 -20.05 -16.77
CA ASP A 75 15.40 -19.72 -16.21
C ASP A 75 15.57 -19.48 -14.69
N THR A 76 14.81 -18.52 -14.14
CA THR A 76 14.81 -18.20 -12.72
C THR A 76 13.40 -17.95 -12.23
N GLY A 77 13.15 -18.12 -10.94
CA GLY A 77 11.88 -17.86 -10.30
C GLY A 77 12.01 -16.94 -9.10
N LEU A 78 10.92 -16.30 -8.75
CA LEU A 78 10.74 -15.52 -7.54
C LEU A 78 9.56 -16.10 -6.77
N ASP A 79 9.82 -16.66 -5.61
CA ASP A 79 8.79 -17.11 -4.67
C ASP A 79 8.79 -16.17 -3.48
N ASN A 80 7.68 -15.49 -3.26
CA ASN A 80 7.55 -14.58 -2.14
C ASN A 80 6.28 -14.84 -1.34
N ASN A 81 6.35 -14.58 -0.04
CA ASN A 81 5.25 -14.78 0.89
C ASN A 81 5.15 -13.58 1.83
N THR A 82 4.24 -12.68 1.53
CA THR A 82 4.08 -11.41 2.25
C THR A 82 2.83 -11.43 3.11
N PHE A 83 2.98 -11.08 4.38
CA PHE A 83 1.91 -11.00 5.37
C PHE A 83 1.53 -9.53 5.61
N ILE A 84 0.27 -9.18 5.38
CA ILE A 84 -0.25 -7.82 5.45
C ILE A 84 -1.32 -7.76 6.55
N PRO A 85 -0.97 -7.27 7.75
CA PRO A 85 -1.93 -7.08 8.83
C PRO A 85 -2.75 -5.81 8.61
N ASN A 86 -3.98 -5.80 9.15
CA ASN A 86 -4.82 -4.61 9.18
C ASN A 86 -5.70 -4.58 10.44
N ALA A 87 -6.03 -3.36 10.89
CA ALA A 87 -6.91 -3.12 12.02
C ALA A 87 -7.70 -1.83 11.81
N HIS A 88 -8.99 -1.89 12.12
CA HIS A 88 -9.92 -0.80 11.85
C HIS A 88 -10.90 -0.65 13.01
N VAL A 89 -11.24 0.59 13.32
CA VAL A 89 -12.24 0.93 14.34
C VAL A 89 -13.18 1.98 13.76
N VAL A 90 -14.46 1.80 13.94
CA VAL A 90 -15.50 2.78 13.64
C VAL A 90 -16.36 2.96 14.89
N TYR A 91 -16.59 4.21 15.26
CA TYR A 91 -17.31 4.57 16.47
C TYR A 91 -18.33 5.69 16.19
N PRO A 92 -19.63 5.35 16.01
CA PRO A 92 -20.71 6.33 15.93
C PRO A 92 -20.85 7.06 17.27
N LEU A 93 -20.96 8.39 17.26
CA LEU A 93 -21.16 9.19 18.46
C LEU A 93 -22.64 9.28 18.77
N GLU A 94 -23.08 8.66 19.85
CA GLU A 94 -24.46 8.62 20.27
C GLU A 94 -25.11 10.03 20.37
N GLY A 95 -26.31 10.15 19.81
CA GLY A 95 -27.07 11.41 19.79
C GLY A 95 -26.55 12.49 18.87
N THR A 96 -25.66 12.14 17.95
CA THR A 96 -25.11 13.05 16.94
C THR A 96 -25.09 12.38 15.57
N ASP A 97 -24.86 13.19 14.52
CA ASP A 97 -24.69 12.70 13.15
C ASP A 97 -23.20 12.40 12.82
N TRP A 98 -22.34 12.34 13.81
CA TRP A 98 -20.91 12.10 13.65
C TRP A 98 -20.52 10.66 13.90
N THR A 99 -19.62 10.16 13.04
CA THR A 99 -18.94 8.86 13.22
C THR A 99 -17.44 9.06 13.12
N LEU A 100 -16.70 8.56 14.08
CA LEU A 100 -15.23 8.59 14.10
C LEU A 100 -14.66 7.26 13.67
N GLY A 101 -13.48 7.29 13.08
CA GLY A 101 -12.79 6.09 12.68
C GLY A 101 -11.27 6.18 12.81
N ALA A 102 -10.66 5.03 13.01
CA ALA A 102 -9.21 4.86 12.98
C ALA A 102 -8.84 3.59 12.21
N THR A 103 -7.73 3.63 11.53
CA THR A 103 -7.27 2.52 10.69
C THR A 103 -5.76 2.36 10.72
N VAL A 104 -5.30 1.11 10.66
CA VAL A 104 -3.91 0.76 10.38
C VAL A 104 -3.93 -0.29 9.27
N HIS A 105 -3.29 0.00 8.15
CA HIS A 105 -3.23 -0.88 6.99
C HIS A 105 -2.05 -0.52 6.09
N SER A 106 -1.78 -1.31 5.07
CA SER A 106 -0.77 -1.03 4.05
C SER A 106 -1.44 -0.70 2.71
N ASN A 107 -1.01 0.40 2.09
CA ASN A 107 -1.46 0.80 0.75
C ASN A 107 -0.45 0.42 -0.34
N PHE A 108 0.83 0.30 0.02
CA PHE A 108 1.90 0.08 -0.93
C PHE A 108 2.90 -0.94 -0.37
N GLY A 109 3.37 -1.82 -1.24
CA GLY A 109 4.40 -2.79 -0.90
C GLY A 109 4.88 -3.54 -2.13
N THR A 110 6.15 -3.89 -2.13
CA THR A 110 6.76 -4.83 -3.08
C THR A 110 7.94 -5.51 -2.41
N ASP A 111 8.14 -6.75 -2.76
CA ASP A 111 9.28 -7.52 -2.29
C ASP A 111 9.72 -8.43 -3.44
N VAL A 112 10.89 -8.15 -3.98
CA VAL A 112 11.49 -8.87 -5.10
C VAL A 112 12.94 -9.14 -4.76
N GLU A 113 13.30 -10.41 -4.66
CA GLU A 113 14.66 -10.84 -4.36
C GLU A 113 15.07 -11.96 -5.30
N PHE A 114 16.09 -11.72 -6.12
CA PHE A 114 16.70 -12.72 -6.98
C PHE A 114 17.79 -13.46 -6.23
N GLU A 115 17.96 -14.74 -6.53
CA GLU A 115 19.06 -15.52 -6.00
C GLU A 115 20.42 -14.91 -6.37
N ASP A 116 21.41 -15.08 -5.49
CA ASP A 116 22.79 -14.61 -5.72
C ASP A 116 23.44 -15.22 -6.97
N SER A 117 22.93 -16.37 -7.43
CA SER A 117 23.34 -17.07 -8.64
C SER A 117 22.82 -16.47 -9.93
N PHE A 118 21.94 -15.45 -9.88
CA PHE A 118 21.34 -14.84 -11.06
C PHE A 118 22.41 -14.18 -11.98
N GLU A 119 22.53 -14.67 -13.21
CA GLU A 119 23.62 -14.33 -14.14
C GLU A 119 23.56 -12.90 -14.70
N ALA A 120 22.50 -12.13 -14.41
CA ALA A 120 22.39 -10.71 -14.75
C ALA A 120 22.37 -9.84 -13.47
N PRO A 121 23.46 -9.75 -12.73
CA PRO A 121 23.49 -9.20 -11.35
C PRO A 121 23.17 -7.71 -11.28
N ILE A 122 23.27 -6.99 -12.39
CA ILE A 122 22.84 -5.57 -12.45
C ILE A 122 21.30 -5.41 -12.34
N PHE A 123 20.54 -6.44 -12.73
CA PHE A 123 19.07 -6.48 -12.62
C PHE A 123 18.59 -7.37 -11.48
N GLY A 124 19.47 -8.20 -10.94
CA GLY A 124 19.22 -9.07 -9.78
C GLY A 124 19.28 -8.32 -8.45
N GLY A 125 19.41 -9.08 -7.36
CA GLY A 125 19.43 -8.58 -6.00
C GLY A 125 18.04 -8.31 -5.45
N LYS A 126 17.93 -7.39 -4.47
CA LYS A 126 16.70 -7.15 -3.72
C LYS A 126 16.11 -5.78 -4.03
N THR A 127 14.80 -5.74 -4.16
CA THR A 127 13.99 -4.51 -4.13
C THR A 127 12.84 -4.75 -3.15
N TYR A 128 12.88 -4.08 -2.03
CA TYR A 128 11.87 -4.13 -0.99
C TYR A 128 11.31 -2.73 -0.77
N LEU A 129 9.99 -2.62 -0.69
CA LEU A 129 9.27 -1.43 -0.28
C LEU A 129 8.10 -1.87 0.58
N SER A 130 7.93 -1.25 1.73
CA SER A 130 6.80 -1.45 2.61
C SER A 130 6.25 -0.11 3.08
N SER A 131 4.95 -0.01 3.25
CA SER A 131 4.32 1.15 3.87
C SER A 131 3.28 0.73 4.89
N ILE A 132 3.19 1.50 5.98
CA ILE A 132 2.13 1.38 6.97
C ILE A 132 1.42 2.72 7.04
N ASN A 133 0.11 2.69 6.82
CA ASN A 133 -0.77 3.84 6.92
C ASN A 133 -1.55 3.80 8.25
N THR A 134 -1.42 4.84 9.05
CA THR A 134 -2.24 5.06 10.24
C THR A 134 -3.14 6.26 9.99
N GLY A 135 -4.44 6.01 9.89
CA GLY A 135 -5.44 7.02 9.55
C GLY A 135 -6.41 7.30 10.68
N PHE A 136 -6.83 8.57 10.78
CA PHE A 136 -7.91 9.03 11.65
C PHE A 136 -8.89 9.82 10.81
N SER A 137 -10.16 9.41 10.85
CA SER A 137 -11.20 9.97 10.00
C SER A 137 -12.48 10.26 10.78
N ALA A 138 -13.25 11.22 10.26
CA ALA A 138 -14.59 11.53 10.74
C ALA A 138 -15.57 11.55 9.56
N ALA A 139 -16.78 11.08 9.79
CA ALA A 139 -17.91 11.18 8.89
C ALA A 139 -19.01 12.01 9.52
N TYR A 140 -19.73 12.74 8.69
CA TYR A 140 -20.92 13.49 9.08
C TYR A 140 -22.08 13.16 8.14
N GLN A 141 -23.18 12.72 8.73
CA GLN A 141 -24.41 12.43 8.01
C GLN A 141 -25.23 13.70 7.83
N LEU A 142 -25.24 14.24 6.61
CA LEU A 142 -25.96 15.47 6.28
C LEU A 142 -27.48 15.28 6.33
N ASN A 143 -27.94 14.12 5.92
CA ASN A 143 -29.34 13.67 5.93
C ASN A 143 -29.39 12.15 5.68
N GLU A 144 -30.60 11.58 5.55
CA GLU A 144 -30.80 10.15 5.33
C GLU A 144 -30.11 9.62 4.05
N ALA A 145 -29.84 10.47 3.06
CA ALA A 145 -29.27 10.08 1.78
C ALA A 145 -27.77 10.40 1.65
N TRP A 146 -27.30 11.49 2.24
CA TRP A 146 -25.95 12.01 1.99
C TRP A 146 -25.07 12.01 3.24
N SER A 147 -23.86 11.54 3.09
CA SER A 147 -22.80 11.64 4.09
C SER A 147 -21.50 12.14 3.46
N LEU A 148 -20.76 12.92 4.22
CA LEU A 148 -19.42 13.37 3.90
C LEU A 148 -18.44 12.81 4.93
N GLY A 149 -17.22 12.58 4.51
CA GLY A 149 -16.18 12.12 5.39
C GLY A 149 -14.80 12.62 4.97
N GLY A 150 -13.88 12.60 5.90
CA GLY A 150 -12.50 12.93 5.64
C GLY A 150 -11.62 12.63 6.83
N GLY A 151 -10.33 12.62 6.59
CA GLY A 151 -9.35 12.30 7.63
C GLY A 151 -7.93 12.62 7.22
N ILE A 152 -7.04 12.38 8.16
CA ILE A 152 -5.60 12.50 8.00
C ILE A 152 -4.97 11.11 8.05
N ASP A 153 -3.92 10.94 7.28
CA ASP A 153 -3.17 9.70 7.17
C ASP A 153 -1.69 9.98 7.49
N ILE A 154 -1.13 9.23 8.43
CA ILE A 154 0.31 9.22 8.71
C ILE A 154 0.85 7.96 8.04
N ILE A 155 1.75 8.14 7.09
CA ILE A 155 2.31 7.07 6.29
C ILE A 155 3.77 6.92 6.65
N TYR A 156 4.14 5.78 7.21
CA TYR A 156 5.52 5.36 7.37
C TYR A 156 5.88 4.46 6.20
N GLY A 157 6.98 4.72 5.54
CA GLY A 157 7.50 3.89 4.46
C GLY A 157 8.95 3.55 4.68
N GLU A 158 9.33 2.34 4.33
CA GLU A 158 10.70 1.84 4.30
C GLU A 158 11.01 1.19 2.97
N GLY A 159 12.23 1.30 2.51
CA GLY A 159 12.67 0.71 1.26
C GLY A 159 14.11 0.25 1.30
N GLU A 160 14.38 -0.90 0.71
CA GLU A 160 15.71 -1.46 0.52
C GLU A 160 15.92 -1.78 -0.96
N ILE A 161 17.02 -1.30 -1.52
CA ILE A 161 17.49 -1.69 -2.85
C ILE A 161 18.91 -2.21 -2.70
N SER A 162 19.13 -3.45 -3.07
CA SER A 162 20.44 -4.08 -3.07
C SER A 162 20.75 -4.62 -4.46
N ARG A 163 21.91 -4.26 -5.00
CA ARG A 163 22.41 -4.74 -6.30
C ARG A 163 23.89 -5.05 -6.16
N THR A 164 24.30 -6.17 -6.74
CA THR A 164 25.72 -6.57 -6.75
C THR A 164 26.17 -6.80 -8.18
N PRO A 165 26.35 -5.71 -8.98
CA PRO A 165 26.71 -5.83 -10.39
C PRO A 165 28.07 -6.51 -10.61
N ASN A 166 28.95 -6.44 -9.66
CA ASN A 166 30.13 -7.28 -9.49
C ASN A 166 30.56 -7.23 -8.00
N SER A 167 31.39 -8.17 -7.58
CA SER A 167 31.81 -8.30 -6.19
C SER A 167 32.59 -7.08 -5.64
N ALA A 168 33.07 -6.18 -6.51
CA ALA A 168 33.83 -4.99 -6.13
C ALA A 168 32.97 -3.71 -6.01
N ASN A 169 31.73 -3.73 -6.51
CA ASN A 169 30.89 -2.53 -6.58
C ASN A 169 29.44 -2.82 -6.17
N PRO A 170 29.16 -3.13 -4.90
CA PRO A 170 27.80 -3.27 -4.41
C PRO A 170 27.10 -1.91 -4.40
N LEU A 171 25.81 -1.91 -4.75
CA LEU A 171 24.90 -0.81 -4.50
C LEU A 171 23.91 -1.25 -3.43
N ARG A 172 23.84 -0.53 -2.34
CA ARG A 172 22.83 -0.72 -1.30
C ARG A 172 22.23 0.61 -0.92
N ILE A 173 20.92 0.67 -0.90
CA ILE A 173 20.14 1.80 -0.42
C ILE A 173 19.20 1.23 0.64
N ASP A 174 19.22 1.83 1.81
CA ASP A 174 18.37 1.47 2.93
C ASP A 174 17.85 2.77 3.54
N ALA A 175 16.57 3.04 3.36
CA ALA A 175 16.00 4.33 3.70
C ALA A 175 14.55 4.18 4.20
N ASP A 176 14.18 5.04 5.15
CA ASP A 176 12.82 5.15 5.66
C ASP A 176 12.37 6.60 5.78
N GLY A 177 11.05 6.79 5.84
CA GLY A 177 10.48 8.12 5.90
C GLY A 177 9.03 8.14 6.38
N ILE A 178 8.59 9.32 6.78
CA ILE A 178 7.22 9.57 7.21
C ILE A 178 6.61 10.66 6.34
N GLY A 179 5.38 10.43 5.86
CA GLY A 179 4.60 11.40 5.12
C GLY A 179 3.22 11.63 5.72
N LEU A 180 2.64 12.80 5.44
CA LEU A 180 1.29 13.16 5.85
C LEU A 180 0.38 13.21 4.62
N GLY A 181 -0.66 12.38 4.62
CA GLY A 181 -1.70 12.36 3.63
C GLY A 181 -3.05 12.79 4.20
N PHE A 182 -4.06 12.82 3.34
CA PHE A 182 -5.44 13.01 3.75
C PHE A 182 -6.38 12.18 2.88
N ASN A 183 -7.59 11.96 3.37
CA ASN A 183 -8.65 11.33 2.60
C ASN A 183 -9.94 12.13 2.67
N LEU A 184 -10.72 12.08 1.60
CA LEU A 184 -12.04 12.68 1.48
C LEU A 184 -13.00 11.67 0.89
N GLY A 185 -14.24 11.72 1.31
CA GLY A 185 -15.25 10.79 0.82
C GLY A 185 -16.65 11.36 0.79
N VAL A 186 -17.45 10.76 -0.07
CA VAL A 186 -18.90 11.00 -0.18
C VAL A 186 -19.58 9.64 -0.23
N ALA A 187 -20.70 9.52 0.47
CA ALA A 187 -21.61 8.39 0.38
C ALA A 187 -23.01 8.88 0.05
N TYR A 188 -23.66 8.22 -0.89
CA TYR A 188 -25.02 8.53 -1.30
C TYR A 188 -25.88 7.27 -1.31
N VAL A 189 -26.91 7.24 -0.48
CA VAL A 189 -27.86 6.17 -0.33
C VAL A 189 -29.17 6.57 -1.01
N VAL A 190 -29.52 5.93 -2.10
CA VAL A 190 -30.80 6.12 -2.80
C VAL A 190 -31.89 5.32 -2.10
N ASP A 191 -31.60 4.07 -1.81
CA ASP A 191 -32.48 3.12 -1.12
C ASP A 191 -31.63 1.97 -0.53
N GLU A 192 -32.27 0.94 0.01
CA GLU A 192 -31.60 -0.22 0.62
C GLU A 192 -30.69 -0.99 -0.36
N ASN A 193 -30.99 -0.95 -1.66
CA ASN A 193 -30.31 -1.72 -2.70
C ASN A 193 -29.34 -0.87 -3.56
N ASN A 194 -29.52 0.44 -3.56
CA ASN A 194 -28.79 1.36 -4.43
C ASN A 194 -28.02 2.38 -3.61
N ARG A 195 -26.71 2.21 -3.56
CA ARG A 195 -25.77 3.07 -2.83
C ARG A 195 -24.58 3.40 -3.71
N PHE A 196 -24.06 4.60 -3.57
CA PHE A 196 -22.89 5.08 -4.30
C PHE A 196 -21.87 5.65 -3.33
N GLY A 197 -20.61 5.35 -3.56
CA GLY A 197 -19.50 5.89 -2.82
C GLY A 197 -18.46 6.46 -3.76
N LEU A 198 -17.84 7.54 -3.35
CA LEU A 198 -16.68 8.12 -4.02
C LEU A 198 -15.69 8.52 -2.94
N SER A 199 -14.45 8.11 -3.09
CA SER A 199 -13.37 8.51 -2.17
C SER A 199 -12.11 8.90 -2.93
N TYR A 200 -11.40 9.85 -2.37
CA TYR A 200 -10.10 10.29 -2.82
C TYR A 200 -9.13 10.29 -1.64
N ARG A 201 -7.99 9.65 -1.84
CA ARG A 201 -6.88 9.63 -0.89
C ARG A 201 -5.65 10.24 -1.54
N TYR A 202 -5.21 11.33 -0.96
CA TYR A 202 -3.93 11.94 -1.30
C TYR A 202 -2.81 11.17 -0.60
N SER A 203 -1.85 10.71 -1.36
CA SER A 203 -0.63 10.08 -0.87
C SER A 203 0.55 11.03 -1.07
N PRO A 204 1.28 11.39 0.00
CA PRO A 204 2.42 12.30 -0.11
C PRO A 204 3.58 11.65 -0.84
N GLU A 205 4.48 12.46 -1.34
CA GLU A 205 5.82 12.05 -1.65
C GLU A 205 6.56 11.77 -0.34
N LEU A 206 7.10 10.54 -0.19
CA LEU A 206 7.88 10.19 0.98
C LEU A 206 9.34 10.56 0.73
N THR A 207 9.84 11.53 1.47
CA THR A 207 11.28 11.76 1.54
C THR A 207 11.88 10.74 2.50
N ALA A 208 12.45 9.67 1.96
CA ALA A 208 13.14 8.66 2.72
C ALA A 208 14.60 9.06 2.90
N GLU A 209 15.06 9.12 4.15
CA GLU A 209 16.44 9.40 4.51
C GLU A 209 17.12 8.09 4.89
N GLY A 210 18.33 7.86 4.39
CA GLY A 210 19.03 6.63 4.71
C GLY A 210 20.43 6.50 4.15
N ASP A 211 20.99 5.32 4.30
CA ASP A 211 22.35 5.01 3.91
C ASP A 211 22.41 4.53 2.46
N VAL A 212 23.17 5.23 1.66
CA VAL A 212 23.52 4.86 0.29
C VAL A 212 24.95 4.40 0.22
N TYR A 213 25.16 3.14 -0.05
CA TYR A 213 26.51 2.56 -0.27
C TYR A 213 26.66 2.30 -1.76
N ALA A 214 27.49 3.11 -2.41
CA ALA A 214 27.86 2.92 -3.81
C ALA A 214 29.39 3.00 -3.95
N TRP A 215 30.01 2.00 -4.58
CA TRP A 215 31.45 1.99 -4.89
C TRP A 215 32.37 2.27 -3.68
N GLU A 216 32.15 1.57 -2.57
CA GLU A 216 32.93 1.71 -1.32
C GLU A 216 32.82 3.08 -0.61
N GLN A 217 31.94 3.95 -1.06
CA GLN A 217 31.66 5.22 -0.40
C GLN A 217 30.25 5.20 0.17
N GLY A 218 30.15 5.12 1.49
CA GLY A 218 28.89 5.33 2.20
C GLY A 218 28.56 6.82 2.23
N LYS A 219 27.32 7.18 1.90
CA LYS A 219 26.79 8.53 2.01
C LYS A 219 25.36 8.43 2.49
N THR A 220 25.01 9.21 3.52
CA THR A 220 23.62 9.44 3.87
C THR A 220 23.04 10.43 2.87
N ASP A 221 21.96 10.06 2.22
CA ASP A 221 21.25 10.89 1.25
C ASP A 221 19.73 10.70 1.41
N SER A 222 18.95 11.52 0.77
CA SER A 222 17.50 11.40 0.72
C SER A 222 17.04 10.96 -0.66
N VAL A 223 16.01 10.14 -0.69
CA VAL A 223 15.34 9.70 -1.91
C VAL A 223 13.86 10.01 -1.77
N ASP A 224 13.30 10.68 -2.77
CA ASP A 224 11.88 10.94 -2.82
C ASP A 224 11.15 9.78 -3.51
N ILE A 225 10.23 9.17 -2.78
CA ILE A 225 9.41 8.06 -3.25
C ILE A 225 7.99 8.59 -3.49
N PRO A 226 7.59 8.83 -4.74
CA PRO A 226 6.26 9.31 -5.05
C PRO A 226 5.24 8.18 -4.86
N LEU A 227 4.32 8.37 -3.93
CA LEU A 227 3.18 7.48 -3.76
C LEU A 227 1.99 7.99 -4.59
N PRO A 228 1.35 7.14 -5.40
CA PRO A 228 0.21 7.58 -6.21
C PRO A 228 -1.03 7.82 -5.34
N ASP A 229 -1.81 8.82 -5.73
CA ASP A 229 -3.13 9.05 -5.18
C ASP A 229 -4.09 7.91 -5.54
N ILE A 230 -5.08 7.69 -4.69
CA ILE A 230 -6.09 6.63 -4.86
C ILE A 230 -7.47 7.26 -5.02
N LEU A 231 -8.17 6.89 -6.09
CA LEU A 231 -9.56 7.23 -6.32
C LEU A 231 -10.38 5.93 -6.41
N GLU A 232 -11.40 5.82 -5.62
CA GLU A 232 -12.32 4.67 -5.55
C GLU A 232 -13.78 5.08 -5.75
#